data_9f4d7ba6c184d9ef388e4c6fa1c390d3
#
_entry.id   9f4d7ba6c184d9ef388e4c6fa1c390d3
#
_cell.length_a   1.000
_cell.length_b   1.000
_cell.length_c   1.000
_cell.angle_alpha   90.00
_cell.angle_beta   90.00
_cell.angle_gamma   90.00
#
_symmetry.space_group_name_H-M   'P 1'
#
loop_
_entity.id
_entity.type
_entity.pdbx_description
1 polymer ?
#
loop_
_entity_poly.entity_id
_entity_poly.type
_entity_poly.pdbx_seq_one_letter_code
_entity_poly.pdbx_strand_id
1 'polypeptide(L)'
;MRLWSLMQSCRWVAILPMLLLSSAYAQSEQILYDLRCENLVDPLSIDTHTPRLSWETAYSDKGNHQSAYQILAATEPTLLKEGDADLWNSEKTTSSESVLVGYKGKLTPDNRLVYWCVRVWDQNGKPSAWSKPARFGVGISQKEWSEDDYIGFPANAGNPQSPLLRTTINVTEVGKTTLLYVNSLGYHEIYINGQKVGNEVLATAVSEMDKRSLYRTYDVTSYLTAGSNDLVIWLGQGWFRPTIRWGFYDGPLVKVRLATYSDGKWENISIHNDSWQTAESGYSSLGKWTPNRFGGERINAAAVPQSMQKKDLDLLTWYPAATVQAPELNVSAQMTEGNIIVDTLKPTNVIEIADSVWVVDMGKAYTGWFEYKLPKLSPGQMVTMRYADHFHHGTTIREQMQFDTFVASGNEGDRFINKFNYH
;
A
#
# COMPACT_ATOMS: atom_id res chain seq x y z
N MET A 1 -3.50 94.96 -10.42
CA MET A 1 -3.27 95.40 -11.76
C MET A 1 -3.38 94.17 -12.72
N ARG A 2 -4.40 94.23 -13.62
CA ARG A 2 -4.63 93.38 -14.82
C ARG A 2 -4.63 91.86 -14.59
N LEU A 3 -5.83 91.14 -14.54
CA LEU A 3 -6.80 90.89 -15.62
C LEU A 3 -6.25 90.15 -16.81
N TRP A 4 -6.75 88.96 -17.11
CA TRP A 4 -7.42 88.42 -18.30
C TRP A 4 -7.30 86.84 -18.22
N SER A 5 -8.31 86.08 -18.08
CA SER A 5 -9.52 85.68 -18.82
C SER A 5 -9.32 84.51 -19.79
N LEU A 6 -10.14 83.47 -19.50
CA LEU A 6 -10.89 82.63 -20.42
C LEU A 6 -10.16 81.70 -21.41
N MET A 7 -10.36 80.38 -21.31
CA MET A 7 -11.41 79.78 -22.15
C MET A 7 -11.60 78.31 -21.76
N GLN A 8 -12.85 77.94 -21.57
CA GLN A 8 -13.37 76.57 -21.44
C GLN A 8 -13.16 75.82 -22.73
N SER A 9 -12.78 74.53 -22.60
CA SER A 9 -13.15 73.51 -23.58
C SER A 9 -13.56 72.22 -22.86
N CYS A 10 -14.86 72.01 -22.77
CA CYS A 10 -15.49 70.77 -22.41
C CYS A 10 -15.11 69.68 -23.39
N ARG A 11 -14.32 68.72 -22.97
CA ARG A 11 -14.16 67.44 -23.70
C ARG A 11 -14.98 66.40 -22.98
N TRP A 12 -16.08 65.97 -23.61
CA TRP A 12 -16.87 64.83 -23.25
C TRP A 12 -16.03 63.57 -23.52
N VAL A 13 -15.57 62.89 -22.43
CA VAL A 13 -15.04 61.56 -22.53
C VAL A 13 -16.21 60.60 -22.43
N ALA A 14 -16.60 60.01 -23.55
CA ALA A 14 -17.56 58.93 -23.59
C ALA A 14 -16.90 57.70 -22.97
N ILE A 15 -17.26 57.35 -21.74
CA ILE A 15 -16.92 56.09 -21.12
C ILE A 15 -17.82 55.03 -21.74
N LEU A 16 -17.26 54.27 -22.65
CA LEU A 16 -17.87 53.04 -23.18
C LEU A 16 -17.79 51.97 -22.05
N PRO A 17 -18.91 51.39 -21.55
CA PRO A 17 -18.82 50.27 -20.62
C PRO A 17 -18.33 49.05 -21.38
N MET A 18 -17.07 48.67 -21.16
CA MET A 18 -16.52 47.40 -21.61
C MET A 18 -17.20 46.28 -20.78
N LEU A 19 -18.27 45.69 -21.33
CA LEU A 19 -18.88 44.49 -20.85
C LEU A 19 -17.84 43.38 -20.94
N LEU A 20 -17.13 43.15 -19.82
CA LEU A 20 -16.38 41.92 -19.57
C LEU A 20 -17.39 40.77 -19.48
N LEU A 21 -17.63 40.11 -20.62
CA LEU A 21 -18.19 38.78 -20.65
C LEU A 21 -17.19 37.86 -19.93
N SER A 22 -17.26 37.77 -18.59
CA SER A 22 -16.70 36.66 -17.88
C SER A 22 -17.49 35.44 -18.32
N SER A 23 -16.93 34.67 -19.24
CA SER A 23 -17.31 33.28 -19.46
C SER A 23 -17.03 32.56 -18.16
N ALA A 24 -18.04 32.49 -17.28
CA ALA A 24 -18.05 31.53 -16.22
C ALA A 24 -17.98 30.14 -16.89
N TYR A 25 -16.79 29.58 -16.93
CA TYR A 25 -16.67 28.14 -17.10
C TYR A 25 -17.40 27.56 -15.91
N ALA A 26 -18.65 27.18 -16.11
CA ALA A 26 -19.35 26.30 -15.22
C ALA A 26 -18.48 25.04 -15.16
N GLN A 27 -17.75 24.89 -14.07
CA GLN A 27 -17.08 23.67 -13.74
C GLN A 27 -18.18 22.62 -13.72
N SER A 28 -18.23 21.75 -14.72
CA SER A 28 -19.25 20.70 -14.81
C SER A 28 -19.14 19.90 -13.53
N GLU A 29 -20.18 19.93 -12.73
CA GLU A 29 -20.26 19.15 -11.50
C GLU A 29 -19.91 17.70 -11.85
N GLN A 30 -18.91 17.15 -11.18
CA GLN A 30 -18.44 15.79 -11.47
C GLN A 30 -19.51 14.81 -11.04
N ILE A 31 -20.27 14.32 -12.01
CA ILE A 31 -21.39 13.40 -11.77
C ILE A 31 -20.87 11.99 -11.45
N LEU A 32 -19.71 11.62 -12.00
CA LEU A 32 -19.14 10.28 -11.92
C LEU A 32 -17.97 10.23 -10.94
N TYR A 33 -18.04 9.32 -9.98
CA TYR A 33 -17.04 9.13 -8.94
C TYR A 33 -16.95 7.65 -8.53
N ASP A 34 -16.03 7.30 -7.63
CA ASP A 34 -15.80 5.96 -7.07
C ASP A 34 -15.70 4.87 -8.15
N LEU A 35 -14.84 5.10 -9.16
CA LEU A 35 -14.59 4.11 -10.20
C LEU A 35 -13.81 2.93 -9.62
N ARG A 36 -14.32 1.71 -9.80
CA ARG A 36 -13.73 0.50 -9.26
C ARG A 36 -13.58 -0.59 -10.32
N CYS A 37 -12.54 -1.39 -10.16
CA CYS A 37 -12.35 -2.64 -10.87
C CYS A 37 -12.30 -3.78 -9.86
N GLU A 38 -13.17 -4.79 -9.99
CA GLU A 38 -13.32 -5.91 -9.04
C GLU A 38 -13.53 -5.42 -7.58
N ASN A 39 -14.31 -4.34 -7.41
CA ASN A 39 -14.57 -3.62 -6.15
C ASN A 39 -13.36 -2.90 -5.53
N LEU A 40 -12.22 -2.83 -6.21
CA LEU A 40 -11.01 -2.16 -5.77
C LEU A 40 -10.82 -0.82 -6.49
N VAL A 41 -10.26 0.16 -5.81
CA VAL A 41 -9.87 1.45 -6.39
C VAL A 41 -8.46 1.31 -6.97
N ASP A 42 -8.33 1.57 -8.27
CA ASP A 42 -7.06 1.56 -9.02
C ASP A 42 -6.14 0.34 -8.72
N PRO A 43 -6.66 -0.90 -8.68
CA PRO A 43 -5.85 -2.06 -8.35
C PRO A 43 -4.70 -2.24 -9.37
N LEU A 44 -3.48 -2.41 -8.87
CA LEU A 44 -2.30 -2.64 -9.72
C LEU A 44 -2.13 -4.10 -10.16
N SER A 45 -2.93 -5.00 -9.60
CA SER A 45 -3.02 -6.41 -10.03
C SER A 45 -4.37 -7.00 -9.70
N ILE A 46 -4.96 -7.67 -10.69
CA ILE A 46 -6.15 -8.51 -10.55
C ILE A 46 -5.88 -9.88 -11.18
N ASP A 47 -6.50 -10.93 -10.65
CA ASP A 47 -6.32 -12.32 -11.12
C ASP A 47 -7.34 -12.76 -12.17
N THR A 48 -8.10 -11.85 -12.73
CA THR A 48 -9.12 -12.19 -13.74
C THR A 48 -8.81 -11.57 -15.08
N HIS A 49 -9.06 -12.33 -16.15
CA HIS A 49 -8.98 -11.84 -17.53
C HIS A 49 -10.31 -11.24 -18.04
N THR A 50 -11.35 -11.28 -17.21
CA THR A 50 -12.67 -10.69 -17.49
C THR A 50 -13.09 -9.79 -16.34
N PRO A 51 -12.35 -8.68 -16.09
CA PRO A 51 -12.63 -7.82 -14.95
C PRO A 51 -13.98 -7.13 -15.07
N ARG A 52 -14.53 -6.74 -13.94
CA ARG A 52 -15.80 -6.05 -13.84
C ARG A 52 -15.58 -4.65 -13.31
N LEU A 53 -16.19 -3.67 -13.96
CA LEU A 53 -16.05 -2.25 -13.67
C LEU A 53 -17.31 -1.74 -12.95
N SER A 54 -17.12 -0.82 -12.03
CA SER A 54 -18.22 -0.16 -11.31
C SER A 54 -17.94 1.34 -11.19
N TRP A 55 -19.01 2.12 -11.10
CA TRP A 55 -18.94 3.56 -10.86
C TRP A 55 -20.20 4.03 -10.14
N GLU A 56 -20.08 5.14 -9.44
CA GLU A 56 -21.19 5.83 -8.82
C GLU A 56 -21.52 7.13 -9.55
N THR A 57 -22.80 7.52 -9.49
CA THR A 57 -23.30 8.75 -10.10
C THR A 57 -23.95 9.62 -9.04
N ALA A 58 -23.60 10.91 -9.00
CA ALA A 58 -24.29 11.92 -8.20
C ALA A 58 -25.21 12.74 -9.09
N TYR A 59 -26.50 12.66 -8.89
CA TYR A 59 -27.50 13.50 -9.53
C TYR A 59 -28.04 14.53 -8.54
N SER A 60 -28.18 15.79 -8.99
CA SER A 60 -28.74 16.87 -8.17
C SER A 60 -30.24 16.69 -7.89
N ASP A 61 -30.95 16.07 -8.83
CA ASP A 61 -32.41 16.00 -8.81
C ASP A 61 -32.89 14.58 -8.45
N LYS A 62 -33.90 14.54 -7.60
CA LYS A 62 -34.57 13.27 -7.24
C LYS A 62 -35.23 12.64 -8.48
N GLY A 63 -35.03 11.32 -8.62
CA GLY A 63 -35.59 10.54 -9.72
C GLY A 63 -34.72 10.47 -10.97
N ASN A 64 -33.61 11.19 -11.01
CA ASN A 64 -32.63 11.04 -12.06
C ASN A 64 -31.98 9.67 -11.98
N HIS A 65 -31.77 9.05 -13.15
CA HIS A 65 -31.12 7.75 -13.26
C HIS A 65 -30.36 7.63 -14.59
N GLN A 66 -29.43 6.73 -14.60
CA GLN A 66 -28.69 6.36 -15.80
C GLN A 66 -29.57 5.59 -16.80
N SER A 67 -29.59 6.02 -18.05
CA SER A 67 -30.25 5.30 -19.16
C SER A 67 -29.28 4.56 -20.09
N ALA A 68 -28.05 5.04 -20.15
CA ALA A 68 -26.98 4.42 -20.93
C ALA A 68 -25.61 4.77 -20.35
N TYR A 69 -24.58 4.02 -20.75
CA TYR A 69 -23.19 4.31 -20.47
C TYR A 69 -22.32 4.14 -21.72
N GLN A 70 -21.10 4.67 -21.67
CA GLN A 70 -20.03 4.35 -22.62
C GLN A 70 -18.72 4.30 -21.83
N ILE A 71 -17.93 3.25 -22.08
CA ILE A 71 -16.62 3.03 -21.46
C ILE A 71 -15.56 3.11 -22.54
N LEU A 72 -14.47 3.83 -22.26
CA LEU A 72 -13.24 3.77 -23.02
C LEU A 72 -12.15 3.13 -22.16
N ALA A 73 -11.31 2.31 -22.79
CA ALA A 73 -10.12 1.76 -22.15
C ALA A 73 -8.92 1.82 -23.10
N ALA A 74 -7.75 2.10 -22.52
CA ALA A 74 -6.54 2.32 -23.29
C ALA A 74 -5.27 1.89 -22.52
N THR A 75 -4.18 1.70 -23.25
CA THR A 75 -2.85 1.42 -22.69
C THR A 75 -2.23 2.65 -22.00
N GLU A 76 -2.64 3.84 -22.38
CA GLU A 76 -2.19 5.12 -21.79
C GLU A 76 -3.38 6.07 -21.54
N PRO A 77 -3.32 6.93 -20.50
CA PRO A 77 -4.40 7.88 -20.20
C PRO A 77 -4.67 8.88 -21.34
N THR A 78 -3.65 9.20 -22.13
CA THR A 78 -3.73 10.14 -23.24
C THR A 78 -4.57 9.63 -24.40
N LEU A 79 -4.73 8.30 -24.50
CA LEU A 79 -5.52 7.62 -25.52
C LEU A 79 -7.01 7.47 -25.13
N LEU A 80 -7.42 7.90 -23.94
CA LEU A 80 -8.82 7.83 -23.50
C LEU A 80 -9.69 8.88 -24.19
N LYS A 81 -9.80 8.76 -25.51
CA LYS A 81 -10.62 9.61 -26.38
C LYS A 81 -11.38 8.73 -27.36
N GLU A 82 -12.55 9.24 -27.80
CA GLU A 82 -13.29 8.58 -28.86
C GLU A 82 -12.44 8.53 -30.15
N GLY A 83 -12.28 7.33 -30.69
CA GLY A 83 -11.45 7.08 -31.88
C GLY A 83 -9.99 6.69 -31.58
N ASP A 84 -9.45 7.01 -30.40
CA ASP A 84 -8.06 6.76 -30.03
C ASP A 84 -7.90 5.59 -29.03
N ALA A 85 -8.98 5.23 -28.31
CA ALA A 85 -8.94 4.16 -27.30
C ALA A 85 -8.59 2.81 -27.94
N ASP A 86 -7.39 2.33 -27.67
CA ASP A 86 -6.76 1.19 -28.33
C ASP A 86 -7.18 -0.19 -27.78
N LEU A 87 -7.76 -0.22 -26.56
CA LEU A 87 -8.19 -1.46 -25.91
C LEU A 87 -9.70 -1.69 -25.99
N TRP A 88 -10.50 -0.67 -25.73
CA TRP A 88 -11.96 -0.81 -25.76
C TRP A 88 -12.67 0.53 -25.91
N ASN A 89 -13.69 0.51 -26.76
CA ASN A 89 -14.79 1.45 -26.78
C ASN A 89 -16.09 0.64 -26.76
N SER A 90 -16.88 0.75 -25.68
CA SER A 90 -18.14 0.01 -25.55
C SER A 90 -19.24 0.55 -26.44
N GLU A 91 -19.00 1.66 -27.13
CA GLU A 91 -20.03 2.51 -27.72
C GLU A 91 -21.13 2.86 -26.71
N LYS A 92 -22.12 3.65 -27.11
CA LYS A 92 -23.27 3.94 -26.24
C LYS A 92 -24.08 2.67 -26.00
N THR A 93 -23.99 2.15 -24.79
CA THR A 93 -24.73 0.93 -24.35
C THR A 93 -25.94 1.35 -23.53
N THR A 94 -27.14 1.05 -24.00
CA THR A 94 -28.40 1.31 -23.28
C THR A 94 -28.52 0.37 -22.10
N SER A 95 -28.29 0.86 -20.90
CA SER A 95 -28.37 0.11 -19.64
C SER A 95 -28.33 1.06 -18.44
N SER A 96 -29.02 0.71 -17.38
CA SER A 96 -28.92 1.37 -16.06
C SER A 96 -27.89 0.73 -15.14
N GLU A 97 -27.21 -0.34 -15.58
CA GLU A 97 -26.18 -1.01 -14.80
C GLU A 97 -24.95 -0.10 -14.62
N SER A 98 -24.46 -0.02 -13.40
CA SER A 98 -23.24 0.70 -13.02
C SER A 98 -22.37 -0.07 -12.03
N VAL A 99 -22.77 -1.31 -11.72
CA VAL A 99 -22.09 -2.20 -10.76
C VAL A 99 -21.71 -3.49 -11.46
N LEU A 100 -20.43 -3.86 -11.37
CA LEU A 100 -19.87 -5.10 -11.90
C LEU A 100 -20.14 -5.32 -13.40
N VAL A 101 -20.09 -4.23 -14.17
CA VAL A 101 -20.21 -4.26 -15.63
C VAL A 101 -18.99 -4.98 -16.23
N GLY A 102 -19.21 -6.05 -16.96
CA GLY A 102 -18.13 -6.85 -17.54
C GLY A 102 -17.30 -6.10 -18.57
N TYR A 103 -16.00 -6.08 -18.40
CA TYR A 103 -15.04 -5.57 -19.39
C TYR A 103 -15.02 -6.48 -20.61
N LYS A 104 -15.17 -5.91 -21.81
CA LYS A 104 -15.20 -6.64 -23.09
C LYS A 104 -14.08 -6.20 -24.04
N GLY A 105 -13.13 -5.40 -23.53
CA GLY A 105 -11.99 -4.94 -24.30
C GLY A 105 -10.91 -6.00 -24.45
N LYS A 106 -9.87 -5.63 -25.18
CA LYS A 106 -8.69 -6.49 -25.37
C LYS A 106 -7.86 -6.50 -24.09
N LEU A 107 -7.51 -7.69 -23.60
CA LEU A 107 -6.49 -7.90 -22.59
C LEU A 107 -5.48 -8.89 -23.11
N THR A 108 -4.23 -8.50 -23.14
CA THR A 108 -3.10 -9.38 -23.46
C THR A 108 -2.21 -9.50 -22.21
N PRO A 109 -1.38 -10.55 -22.11
CA PRO A 109 -0.39 -10.65 -21.02
C PRO A 109 0.56 -9.45 -20.92
N ASP A 110 0.73 -8.73 -22.04
CA ASP A 110 1.57 -7.53 -22.11
C ASP A 110 0.86 -6.26 -21.60
N ASN A 111 -0.46 -6.30 -21.39
CA ASN A 111 -1.22 -5.19 -20.82
C ASN A 111 -1.19 -5.22 -19.29
N ARG A 112 -0.04 -4.96 -18.69
CA ARG A 112 0.12 -4.97 -17.22
C ARG A 112 -0.62 -3.85 -16.52
N LEU A 113 -1.02 -2.80 -17.24
CA LEU A 113 -1.80 -1.69 -16.74
C LEU A 113 -2.76 -1.20 -17.83
N VAL A 114 -4.02 -1.01 -17.47
CA VAL A 114 -5.11 -0.52 -18.33
C VAL A 114 -5.71 0.71 -17.67
N TYR A 115 -5.85 1.78 -18.44
CA TYR A 115 -6.58 2.98 -18.03
C TYR A 115 -7.97 2.96 -18.61
N TRP A 116 -8.95 3.48 -17.89
CA TRP A 116 -10.32 3.54 -18.37
C TRP A 116 -11.06 4.74 -17.82
N CYS A 117 -12.10 5.14 -18.54
CA CYS A 117 -13.04 6.17 -18.10
C CYS A 117 -14.43 5.79 -18.58
N VAL A 118 -15.45 6.43 -17.99
CA VAL A 118 -16.85 6.21 -18.32
C VAL A 118 -17.58 7.55 -18.45
N ARG A 119 -18.58 7.61 -19.35
CA ARG A 119 -19.62 8.62 -19.34
C ARG A 119 -20.98 7.95 -19.30
N VAL A 120 -21.99 8.65 -18.80
CA VAL A 120 -23.36 8.15 -18.69
C VAL A 120 -24.34 9.10 -19.35
N TRP A 121 -25.52 8.60 -19.68
CA TRP A 121 -26.66 9.40 -20.13
C TRP A 121 -27.74 9.32 -19.07
N ASP A 122 -28.36 10.46 -18.79
CA ASP A 122 -29.53 10.53 -17.90
C ASP A 122 -30.79 9.96 -18.59
N GLN A 123 -31.94 9.94 -17.89
CA GLN A 123 -33.22 9.48 -18.41
C GLN A 123 -33.73 10.29 -19.61
N ASN A 124 -33.22 11.51 -19.82
CA ASN A 124 -33.59 12.38 -20.95
C ASN A 124 -32.65 12.21 -22.15
N GLY A 125 -31.68 11.33 -22.03
CA GLY A 125 -30.69 11.06 -23.05
C GLY A 125 -29.56 12.11 -23.14
N LYS A 126 -29.38 12.94 -22.10
CA LYS A 126 -28.30 13.95 -22.02
C LYS A 126 -27.04 13.28 -21.48
N PRO A 127 -25.88 13.37 -22.19
CA PRO A 127 -24.62 12.80 -21.73
C PRO A 127 -24.00 13.64 -20.61
N SER A 128 -23.32 12.97 -19.69
CA SER A 128 -22.38 13.58 -18.75
C SER A 128 -21.05 13.95 -19.41
N ALA A 129 -20.21 14.69 -18.70
CA ALA A 129 -18.77 14.67 -18.99
C ALA A 129 -18.20 13.27 -18.76
N TRP A 130 -17.03 12.98 -19.36
CA TRP A 130 -16.25 11.79 -19.00
C TRP A 130 -15.79 11.86 -17.56
N SER A 131 -15.72 10.72 -16.90
CA SER A 131 -15.10 10.60 -15.59
C SER A 131 -13.61 10.96 -15.65
N LYS A 132 -12.98 11.19 -14.50
CA LYS A 132 -11.52 11.10 -14.43
C LYS A 132 -11.09 9.68 -14.80
N PRO A 133 -9.89 9.51 -15.39
CA PRO A 133 -9.35 8.19 -15.62
C PRO A 133 -9.16 7.42 -14.32
N ALA A 134 -9.54 6.14 -14.35
CA ALA A 134 -9.18 5.13 -13.37
C ALA A 134 -8.27 4.09 -14.05
N ARG A 135 -7.69 3.17 -13.30
CA ARG A 135 -6.80 2.14 -13.82
C ARG A 135 -7.03 0.78 -13.18
N PHE A 136 -6.59 -0.26 -13.85
CA PHE A 136 -6.39 -1.57 -13.25
C PHE A 136 -5.20 -2.27 -13.89
N GLY A 137 -4.49 -3.09 -13.12
CA GLY A 137 -3.40 -3.93 -13.63
C GLY A 137 -3.85 -5.37 -13.79
N VAL A 138 -3.38 -6.04 -14.84
CA VAL A 138 -3.50 -7.49 -14.98
C VAL A 138 -2.33 -8.12 -14.24
N GLY A 139 -2.63 -9.12 -13.40
CA GLY A 139 -1.63 -9.82 -12.61
C GLY A 139 -0.66 -10.63 -13.46
N ILE A 140 0.49 -10.95 -12.90
CA ILE A 140 1.47 -11.82 -13.53
C ILE A 140 1.07 -13.28 -13.38
N SER A 141 1.42 -14.10 -14.37
CA SER A 141 0.98 -15.48 -14.45
C SER A 141 1.65 -16.39 -13.41
N GLN A 142 0.99 -17.52 -13.09
CA GLN A 142 1.57 -18.58 -12.27
C GLN A 142 2.90 -19.09 -12.84
N LYS A 143 3.04 -19.15 -14.16
CA LYS A 143 4.26 -19.58 -14.83
C LYS A 143 5.41 -18.60 -14.51
N GLU A 144 5.19 -17.30 -14.59
CA GLU A 144 6.20 -16.30 -14.25
C GLU A 144 6.64 -16.44 -12.79
N TRP A 145 5.70 -16.65 -11.85
CA TRP A 145 6.02 -16.88 -10.44
C TRP A 145 6.79 -18.18 -10.17
N SER A 146 6.63 -19.22 -10.99
CA SER A 146 7.31 -20.51 -10.82
C SER A 146 8.78 -20.46 -11.23
N GLU A 147 9.22 -19.42 -11.95
CA GLU A 147 10.59 -19.24 -12.38
C GLU A 147 11.51 -18.72 -11.25
N ASP A 148 10.95 -18.22 -10.15
CA ASP A 148 11.69 -17.63 -9.04
C ASP A 148 11.62 -18.51 -7.79
N ASP A 149 12.72 -18.61 -7.08
CA ASP A 149 12.79 -19.16 -5.72
C ASP A 149 12.47 -18.08 -4.68
N TYR A 150 12.07 -18.51 -3.50
CA TYR A 150 11.96 -17.61 -2.36
C TYR A 150 13.32 -17.27 -1.79
N ILE A 151 13.42 -16.07 -1.23
CA ILE A 151 14.57 -15.57 -0.50
C ILE A 151 14.18 -15.43 0.98
N GLY A 152 15.08 -15.87 1.86
CA GLY A 152 14.86 -15.79 3.30
C GLY A 152 16.17 -15.76 4.09
N PHE A 153 16.02 -15.79 5.41
CA PHE A 153 17.16 -15.88 6.31
C PHE A 153 17.69 -17.33 6.36
N PRO A 154 19.01 -17.57 6.35
CA PRO A 154 19.56 -18.93 6.40
C PRO A 154 19.20 -19.65 7.70
N ALA A 155 18.64 -20.85 7.61
CA ALA A 155 18.21 -21.63 8.77
C ALA A 155 19.34 -21.98 9.76
N ASN A 156 20.58 -22.02 9.30
CA ASN A 156 21.75 -22.35 10.10
C ASN A 156 22.44 -21.14 10.78
N ALA A 157 22.02 -19.93 10.46
CA ALA A 157 22.60 -18.69 10.99
C ALA A 157 21.82 -18.10 12.18
N GLY A 158 20.89 -18.86 12.75
CA GLY A 158 19.86 -18.37 13.63
C GLY A 158 18.56 -18.15 12.82
N ASN A 159 17.48 -17.85 13.46
CA ASN A 159 16.20 -17.69 12.77
C ASN A 159 15.52 -16.40 13.23
N PRO A 160 15.95 -15.25 12.74
CA PRO A 160 15.22 -14.04 13.02
C PRO A 160 13.86 -14.10 12.30
N GLN A 161 12.82 -14.02 13.10
CA GLN A 161 11.45 -14.09 12.64
C GLN A 161 11.01 -12.77 11.99
N SER A 162 11.90 -11.78 11.99
CA SER A 162 11.68 -10.47 11.37
C SER A 162 12.96 -9.92 10.73
N PRO A 163 13.51 -10.61 9.72
CA PRO A 163 14.76 -10.19 9.09
C PRO A 163 14.57 -9.01 8.14
N LEU A 164 15.68 -8.28 7.94
CA LEU A 164 15.86 -7.40 6.81
C LEU A 164 16.50 -8.17 5.67
N LEU A 165 15.98 -7.99 4.47
CA LEU A 165 16.59 -8.44 3.22
C LEU A 165 16.96 -7.23 2.40
N ARG A 166 18.13 -7.22 1.78
CA ARG A 166 18.54 -6.14 0.87
C ARG A 166 19.15 -6.66 -0.41
N THR A 167 18.95 -5.91 -1.49
CA THR A 167 19.64 -6.07 -2.77
C THR A 167 19.75 -4.72 -3.46
N THR A 168 20.52 -4.70 -4.55
CA THR A 168 20.67 -3.52 -5.41
C THR A 168 19.95 -3.76 -6.73
N ILE A 169 19.14 -2.81 -7.14
CA ILE A 169 18.47 -2.78 -8.43
C ILE A 169 19.20 -1.75 -9.32
N ASN A 170 19.61 -2.16 -10.50
CA ASN A 170 20.17 -1.25 -11.50
C ASN A 170 19.10 -0.89 -12.53
N VAL A 171 18.74 0.38 -12.60
CA VAL A 171 17.77 0.94 -13.52
C VAL A 171 18.49 1.83 -14.52
N THR A 172 18.54 1.43 -15.77
CA THR A 172 19.23 2.21 -16.82
C THR A 172 18.53 3.56 -17.02
N GLU A 173 17.21 3.52 -17.10
CA GLU A 173 16.35 4.68 -17.22
C GLU A 173 15.04 4.42 -16.46
N VAL A 174 14.56 5.44 -15.74
CA VAL A 174 13.26 5.33 -15.06
C VAL A 174 12.16 5.45 -16.12
N GLY A 175 11.41 4.38 -16.33
CA GLY A 175 10.29 4.37 -17.27
C GLY A 175 9.11 5.23 -16.79
N LYS A 176 8.08 5.33 -17.62
CA LYS A 176 6.84 6.04 -17.26
C LYS A 176 6.14 5.41 -16.06
N THR A 177 6.25 4.10 -15.90
CA THR A 177 5.67 3.34 -14.79
C THR A 177 6.56 2.14 -14.51
N THR A 178 6.89 1.93 -13.24
CA THR A 178 7.63 0.75 -12.79
C THR A 178 6.86 0.08 -11.65
N LEU A 179 6.54 -1.19 -11.85
CA LEU A 179 5.75 -1.99 -10.91
C LEU A 179 6.64 -3.02 -10.22
N LEU A 180 6.58 -3.04 -8.89
CA LEU A 180 7.21 -4.05 -8.05
C LEU A 180 6.14 -5.01 -7.54
N TYR A 181 6.27 -6.28 -7.90
CA TYR A 181 5.42 -7.37 -7.45
C TYR A 181 6.10 -8.09 -6.29
N VAL A 182 5.43 -8.23 -5.18
CA VAL A 182 5.99 -8.83 -3.95
C VAL A 182 5.08 -9.91 -3.42
N ASN A 183 5.54 -11.14 -3.48
CA ASN A 183 4.90 -12.30 -2.87
C ASN A 183 5.66 -12.69 -1.60
N SER A 184 5.07 -12.47 -0.44
CA SER A 184 5.66 -12.86 0.85
C SER A 184 4.87 -13.97 1.51
N LEU A 185 5.60 -14.90 2.11
CA LEU A 185 5.10 -15.86 3.09
C LEU A 185 5.41 -15.28 4.47
N GLY A 186 4.41 -14.71 5.11
CA GLY A 186 4.49 -13.79 6.21
C GLY A 186 4.13 -12.36 5.78
N TYR A 187 4.53 -11.38 6.56
CA TYR A 187 4.31 -9.96 6.29
C TYR A 187 5.55 -9.28 5.71
N HIS A 188 5.36 -8.15 5.04
CA HIS A 188 6.47 -7.33 4.56
C HIS A 188 6.21 -5.82 4.66
N GLU A 189 7.29 -5.06 4.78
CA GLU A 189 7.40 -3.65 4.45
C GLU A 189 8.53 -3.48 3.44
N ILE A 190 8.37 -2.54 2.51
CA ILE A 190 9.32 -2.30 1.41
C ILE A 190 9.91 -0.91 1.55
N TYR A 191 11.20 -0.80 1.30
CA TYR A 191 11.92 0.47 1.26
C TYR A 191 12.79 0.52 0.01
N ILE A 192 12.73 1.63 -0.72
CA ILE A 192 13.61 1.90 -1.86
C ILE A 192 14.36 3.19 -1.55
N ASN A 193 15.69 3.16 -1.67
CA ASN A 193 16.56 4.29 -1.34
C ASN A 193 16.27 4.89 0.05
N GLY A 194 15.89 4.04 1.00
CA GLY A 194 15.55 4.40 2.38
C GLY A 194 14.17 4.97 2.59
N GLN A 195 13.34 5.08 1.57
CA GLN A 195 11.95 5.56 1.66
C GLN A 195 10.98 4.37 1.69
N LYS A 196 10.03 4.36 2.62
CA LYS A 196 8.98 3.34 2.66
C LYS A 196 8.08 3.45 1.43
N VAL A 197 7.84 2.33 0.76
CA VAL A 197 6.93 2.23 -0.38
C VAL A 197 5.51 2.03 0.12
N GLY A 198 4.62 2.93 -0.27
CA GLY A 198 3.21 2.87 0.11
C GLY A 198 2.97 3.15 1.60
N ASN A 199 1.72 2.98 2.02
CA ASN A 199 1.25 3.20 3.40
C ASN A 199 0.67 1.94 4.05
N GLU A 200 0.76 0.81 3.36
CA GLU A 200 0.25 -0.46 3.88
C GLU A 200 1.05 -0.95 5.08
N VAL A 201 0.37 -1.70 5.92
CA VAL A 201 0.89 -2.39 7.09
C VAL A 201 0.39 -3.83 7.09
N LEU A 202 1.15 -4.76 7.64
CA LEU A 202 0.80 -6.18 7.66
C LEU A 202 0.43 -6.73 6.27
N ALA A 203 1.16 -6.29 5.24
CA ALA A 203 1.01 -6.84 3.89
C ALA A 203 1.80 -8.17 3.79
N THR A 204 1.25 -9.22 3.21
CA THR A 204 -0.03 -9.41 2.53
C THR A 204 -1.12 -9.89 3.48
N ALA A 205 -2.38 -9.96 3.00
CA ALA A 205 -3.45 -10.63 3.73
C ALA A 205 -3.13 -12.12 3.95
N VAL A 206 -3.66 -12.68 5.04
CA VAL A 206 -3.45 -14.09 5.40
C VAL A 206 -4.20 -15.02 4.44
N SER A 207 -3.55 -16.10 4.03
CA SER A 207 -4.12 -17.17 3.21
C SER A 207 -3.70 -18.55 3.75
N GLU A 208 -4.20 -19.63 3.20
CA GLU A 208 -3.64 -20.97 3.46
C GLU A 208 -2.32 -21.13 2.71
N MET A 209 -1.23 -20.71 3.36
CA MET A 209 0.10 -20.53 2.75
C MET A 209 0.79 -21.85 2.38
N ASP A 210 0.20 -23.00 2.69
CA ASP A 210 0.59 -24.33 2.18
C ASP A 210 -0.09 -24.69 0.85
N LYS A 211 -1.06 -23.87 0.40
CA LYS A 211 -1.80 -24.07 -0.85
C LYS A 211 -1.78 -22.85 -1.75
N ARG A 212 -1.89 -21.66 -1.16
CA ARG A 212 -2.01 -20.40 -1.87
C ARG A 212 -1.25 -19.32 -1.15
N SER A 213 -0.43 -18.58 -1.88
CA SER A 213 0.18 -17.33 -1.39
C SER A 213 -0.36 -16.13 -2.17
N LEU A 214 -0.40 -14.98 -1.51
CA LEU A 214 -0.85 -13.73 -2.10
C LEU A 214 0.34 -12.83 -2.43
N TYR A 215 0.22 -12.03 -3.49
CA TYR A 215 1.18 -10.97 -3.77
C TYR A 215 0.51 -9.60 -3.84
N ARG A 216 1.29 -8.58 -3.54
CA ARG A 216 0.93 -7.18 -3.73
C ARG A 216 1.76 -6.58 -4.86
N THR A 217 1.20 -5.58 -5.51
CA THR A 217 1.89 -4.81 -6.55
C THR A 217 1.94 -3.34 -6.14
N TYR A 218 3.12 -2.76 -6.28
CA TYR A 218 3.41 -1.38 -5.91
C TYR A 218 3.92 -0.61 -7.12
N ASP A 219 3.41 0.60 -7.33
CA ASP A 219 3.99 1.56 -8.25
C ASP A 219 5.19 2.21 -7.57
N VAL A 220 6.38 1.84 -8.02
CA VAL A 220 7.64 2.30 -7.42
C VAL A 220 8.37 3.35 -8.25
N THR A 221 7.73 3.85 -9.30
CA THR A 221 8.32 4.79 -10.25
C THR A 221 8.98 5.99 -9.58
N SER A 222 8.29 6.62 -8.63
CA SER A 222 8.77 7.82 -7.94
C SER A 222 9.88 7.56 -6.90
N TYR A 223 10.14 6.31 -6.56
CA TYR A 223 11.17 5.91 -5.59
C TYR A 223 12.52 5.57 -6.25
N LEU A 224 12.51 5.37 -7.58
CA LEU A 224 13.67 4.95 -8.35
C LEU A 224 14.40 6.14 -8.97
N THR A 225 15.69 5.97 -9.13
CA THR A 225 16.56 6.86 -9.89
C THR A 225 17.34 6.06 -10.95
N ALA A 226 17.80 6.71 -12.01
CA ALA A 226 18.71 6.06 -12.96
C ALA A 226 19.99 5.65 -12.24
N GLY A 227 20.49 4.46 -12.54
CA GLY A 227 21.64 3.85 -11.88
C GLY A 227 21.24 2.88 -10.78
N SER A 228 22.03 2.84 -9.73
CA SER A 228 21.92 1.91 -8.61
C SER A 228 20.86 2.39 -7.60
N ASN A 229 19.96 1.51 -7.22
CA ASN A 229 18.91 1.74 -6.22
C ASN A 229 18.97 0.64 -5.16
N ASP A 230 18.90 1.02 -3.88
CA ASP A 230 18.84 0.07 -2.79
C ASP A 230 17.38 -0.38 -2.57
N LEU A 231 17.13 -1.67 -2.67
CA LEU A 231 15.86 -2.30 -2.28
C LEU A 231 16.05 -3.02 -0.95
N VAL A 232 15.24 -2.66 0.04
CA VAL A 232 15.19 -3.32 1.34
C VAL A 232 13.77 -3.82 1.58
N ILE A 233 13.66 -5.09 1.99
CA ILE A 233 12.40 -5.69 2.40
C ILE A 233 12.54 -6.12 3.86
N TRP A 234 11.71 -5.55 4.71
CA TRP A 234 11.61 -5.97 6.10
C TRP A 234 10.50 -6.99 6.22
N LEU A 235 10.84 -8.20 6.61
CA LEU A 235 9.90 -9.31 6.73
C LEU A 235 9.43 -9.51 8.17
N GLY A 236 8.21 -9.99 8.32
CA GLY A 236 7.64 -10.47 9.56
C GLY A 236 7.03 -11.85 9.38
N GLN A 237 7.28 -12.75 10.32
CA GLN A 237 6.82 -14.14 10.20
C GLN A 237 5.30 -14.27 10.18
N GLY A 238 4.58 -13.47 10.97
CA GLY A 238 3.12 -13.53 11.03
C GLY A 238 2.60 -14.95 11.23
N TRP A 239 1.66 -15.35 10.40
CA TRP A 239 1.02 -16.65 10.41
C TRP A 239 1.76 -17.75 9.61
N PHE A 240 2.83 -17.41 8.90
CA PHE A 240 3.65 -18.40 8.21
C PHE A 240 4.61 -19.08 9.20
N ARG A 241 4.12 -20.16 9.86
CA ARG A 241 4.85 -20.87 10.90
C ARG A 241 4.68 -22.38 10.79
N PRO A 242 5.75 -23.18 10.97
CA PRO A 242 5.64 -24.64 11.01
C PRO A 242 4.65 -25.14 12.08
N THR A 243 4.52 -24.41 13.19
CA THR A 243 3.61 -24.75 14.30
C THR A 243 2.13 -24.55 13.94
N ILE A 244 1.81 -23.81 12.86
CA ILE A 244 0.45 -23.51 12.41
C ILE A 244 0.07 -24.32 11.17
N ARG A 245 0.83 -25.34 10.78
CA ARG A 245 0.53 -26.19 9.63
C ARG A 245 0.84 -25.56 8.25
N TRP A 246 0.93 -24.23 8.14
CA TRP A 246 1.14 -23.54 6.85
C TRP A 246 2.59 -23.27 6.51
N GLY A 247 3.50 -23.33 7.49
CA GLY A 247 4.91 -23.05 7.29
C GLY A 247 5.69 -24.31 6.95
N PHE A 248 6.31 -24.37 5.79
CA PHE A 248 7.27 -25.40 5.38
C PHE A 248 8.73 -24.98 5.64
N TYR A 249 8.94 -23.74 6.08
CA TYR A 249 10.23 -23.16 6.42
C TYR A 249 10.12 -22.39 7.74
N ASP A 250 11.19 -22.34 8.50
CA ASP A 250 11.21 -21.60 9.74
C ASP A 250 11.78 -20.21 9.51
N GLY A 251 10.88 -19.25 9.34
CA GLY A 251 11.13 -17.85 9.01
C GLY A 251 10.33 -17.38 7.81
N PRO A 252 10.12 -16.06 7.70
CA PRO A 252 9.40 -15.47 6.57
C PRO A 252 10.22 -15.55 5.29
N LEU A 253 9.53 -15.65 4.17
CA LEU A 253 10.11 -15.76 2.84
C LEU A 253 9.51 -14.73 1.89
N VAL A 254 10.24 -14.34 0.85
CA VAL A 254 9.75 -13.41 -0.18
C VAL A 254 10.27 -13.77 -1.57
N LYS A 255 9.43 -13.54 -2.58
CA LYS A 255 9.82 -13.42 -4.00
C LYS A 255 9.44 -12.04 -4.50
N VAL A 256 10.24 -11.49 -5.40
CA VAL A 256 9.97 -10.19 -6.00
C VAL A 256 10.20 -10.21 -7.50
N ARG A 257 9.38 -9.44 -8.22
CA ARG A 257 9.58 -9.15 -9.63
C ARG A 257 9.42 -7.66 -9.88
N LEU A 258 10.19 -7.13 -10.80
CA LEU A 258 10.15 -5.73 -11.17
C LEU A 258 9.95 -5.62 -12.68
N ALA A 259 9.00 -4.80 -13.11
CA ALA A 259 8.75 -4.51 -14.51
C ALA A 259 8.58 -3.02 -14.73
N THR A 260 9.17 -2.51 -15.80
CA THR A 260 9.07 -1.09 -16.19
C THR A 260 8.39 -0.95 -17.55
N TYR A 261 7.61 0.12 -17.69
CA TYR A 261 7.00 0.51 -18.95
C TYR A 261 7.77 1.67 -19.56
N SER A 262 8.38 1.41 -20.71
CA SER A 262 9.19 2.35 -21.46
C SER A 262 8.95 2.15 -22.95
N ASP A 263 8.93 3.19 -23.73
CA ASP A 263 8.80 3.14 -25.20
C ASP A 263 7.65 2.26 -25.72
N GLY A 264 6.50 2.29 -25.02
CA GLY A 264 5.30 1.57 -25.42
C GLY A 264 5.27 0.08 -25.07
N LYS A 265 6.23 -0.43 -24.31
CA LYS A 265 6.32 -1.84 -23.91
C LYS A 265 6.71 -2.02 -22.44
N TRP A 266 6.33 -3.16 -21.90
CA TRP A 266 6.77 -3.62 -20.59
C TRP A 266 8.03 -4.47 -20.69
N GLU A 267 9.01 -4.20 -19.84
CA GLU A 267 10.24 -4.97 -19.73
C GLU A 267 10.47 -5.39 -18.28
N ASN A 268 10.90 -6.64 -18.08
CA ASN A 268 11.27 -7.12 -16.75
C ASN A 268 12.68 -6.64 -16.40
N ILE A 269 12.87 -6.14 -15.19
CA ILE A 269 14.18 -5.84 -14.63
C ILE A 269 14.58 -7.03 -13.76
N SER A 270 15.71 -7.65 -14.10
CA SER A 270 16.22 -8.83 -13.37
C SER A 270 16.72 -8.44 -11.99
N ILE A 271 16.31 -9.21 -10.98
CA ILE A 271 16.83 -9.17 -9.62
C ILE A 271 17.37 -10.57 -9.34
N HIS A 272 18.70 -10.69 -9.28
CA HIS A 272 19.35 -11.99 -9.14
C HIS A 272 19.27 -12.53 -7.70
N ASN A 273 18.95 -13.80 -7.54
CA ASN A 273 18.81 -14.45 -6.23
C ASN A 273 20.08 -14.41 -5.38
N ASP A 274 21.25 -14.48 -6.00
CA ASP A 274 22.56 -14.44 -5.35
C ASP A 274 23.01 -13.03 -4.91
N SER A 275 22.29 -11.99 -5.33
CA SER A 275 22.55 -10.60 -4.93
C SER A 275 21.97 -10.23 -3.56
N TRP A 276 21.11 -11.08 -3.00
CA TRP A 276 20.43 -10.78 -1.75
C TRP A 276 21.28 -11.02 -0.52
N GLN A 277 21.21 -10.09 0.39
CA GLN A 277 21.79 -10.19 1.73
C GLN A 277 20.68 -10.06 2.78
N THR A 278 20.92 -10.63 3.97
CA THR A 278 20.00 -10.58 5.10
C THR A 278 20.70 -10.15 6.37
N ALA A 279 19.96 -9.49 7.27
CA ALA A 279 20.43 -9.08 8.59
C ALA A 279 19.29 -9.19 9.63
N GLU A 280 19.65 -9.25 10.89
CA GLU A 280 18.71 -9.10 11.99
C GLU A 280 18.24 -7.64 12.10
N SER A 281 16.94 -7.43 12.33
CA SER A 281 16.35 -6.09 12.45
C SER A 281 16.24 -5.58 13.89
N GLY A 282 16.62 -6.41 14.88
CA GLY A 282 16.32 -6.13 16.27
C GLY A 282 14.91 -6.53 16.73
N TYR A 283 14.05 -6.96 15.79
CA TYR A 283 12.71 -7.48 16.07
C TYR A 283 12.69 -9.01 16.05
N SER A 284 11.93 -9.62 16.95
CA SER A 284 11.66 -11.06 16.96
C SER A 284 10.28 -11.34 17.51
N SER A 285 9.69 -12.47 17.16
CA SER A 285 8.40 -12.88 17.69
C SER A 285 8.52 -13.48 19.09
N LEU A 286 7.48 -13.29 19.89
CA LEU A 286 7.26 -13.93 21.18
C LEU A 286 6.09 -14.91 21.10
N GLY A 287 6.02 -15.84 22.08
CA GLY A 287 4.90 -16.76 22.24
C GLY A 287 4.91 -17.94 21.28
N LYS A 288 3.84 -18.73 21.33
CA LYS A 288 3.72 -19.97 20.58
C LYS A 288 2.87 -19.84 19.30
N TRP A 289 2.10 -18.78 19.19
CA TRP A 289 1.19 -18.53 18.06
C TRP A 289 0.26 -19.71 17.79
N THR A 290 -0.32 -20.23 18.85
CA THR A 290 -1.36 -21.27 18.81
C THR A 290 -2.62 -20.71 19.43
N PRO A 291 -3.81 -21.29 19.15
CA PRO A 291 -5.05 -20.85 19.79
C PRO A 291 -4.90 -20.73 21.31
N ASN A 292 -5.34 -19.61 21.88
CA ASN A 292 -5.22 -19.25 23.30
C ASN A 292 -3.79 -19.13 23.86
N ARG A 293 -2.77 -19.14 22.98
CA ARG A 293 -1.36 -18.92 23.32
C ARG A 293 -0.71 -18.08 22.24
N PHE A 294 -1.27 -16.94 22.00
CA PHE A 294 -0.72 -15.97 21.05
C PHE A 294 0.67 -15.53 21.48
N GLY A 295 1.06 -14.38 21.29
CA GLY A 295 2.38 -13.87 21.66
C GLY A 295 2.42 -12.39 21.35
N GLY A 296 3.54 -11.96 20.83
CA GLY A 296 3.77 -10.58 20.47
C GLY A 296 5.12 -10.41 19.81
N GLU A 297 5.71 -9.25 19.99
CA GLU A 297 7.03 -8.90 19.48
C GLU A 297 8.00 -8.57 20.62
N ARG A 298 9.24 -8.98 20.43
CA ARG A 298 10.37 -8.49 21.21
C ARG A 298 11.18 -7.53 20.35
N ILE A 299 11.46 -6.36 20.89
CA ILE A 299 12.30 -5.35 20.26
C ILE A 299 13.56 -5.15 21.10
N ASN A 300 14.72 -5.34 20.50
CA ASN A 300 16.01 -4.93 21.04
C ASN A 300 16.40 -3.61 20.41
N ALA A 301 16.13 -2.49 21.09
CA ALA A 301 16.31 -1.16 20.56
C ALA A 301 17.76 -0.86 20.13
N ALA A 302 18.74 -1.49 20.77
CA ALA A 302 20.16 -1.33 20.39
C ALA A 302 20.50 -1.95 19.03
N ALA A 303 19.69 -2.92 18.57
CA ALA A 303 19.89 -3.61 17.29
C ALA A 303 18.98 -3.10 16.16
N VAL A 304 18.02 -2.22 16.45
CA VAL A 304 17.13 -1.63 15.43
C VAL A 304 17.91 -0.54 14.69
N PRO A 305 17.97 -0.58 13.35
CA PRO A 305 18.61 0.51 12.60
C PRO A 305 17.86 1.83 12.79
N GLN A 306 18.57 2.94 12.88
CA GLN A 306 17.97 4.26 13.09
C GLN A 306 17.07 4.69 11.92
N SER A 307 17.43 4.27 10.72
CA SER A 307 16.61 4.45 9.50
C SER A 307 16.91 3.34 8.49
N MET A 308 16.11 3.26 7.43
CA MET A 308 16.37 2.36 6.29
C MET A 308 17.31 2.98 5.25
N GLN A 309 18.02 4.06 5.60
CA GLN A 309 19.05 4.63 4.75
C GLN A 309 20.30 3.74 4.78
N LYS A 310 20.98 3.66 3.62
CA LYS A 310 22.19 2.84 3.45
C LYS A 310 23.22 3.03 4.57
N LYS A 311 23.48 4.26 4.99
CA LYS A 311 24.45 4.59 6.05
C LYS A 311 24.15 3.92 7.41
N ASP A 312 22.89 3.77 7.75
CA ASP A 312 22.46 3.15 9.02
C ASP A 312 22.39 1.63 8.87
N LEU A 313 22.00 1.14 7.69
CA LEU A 313 21.97 -0.28 7.36
C LEU A 313 23.38 -0.88 7.23
N ASP A 314 24.38 -0.13 6.78
CA ASP A 314 25.75 -0.59 6.68
C ASP A 314 26.42 -0.81 8.07
N LEU A 315 25.79 -0.38 9.15
CA LEU A 315 26.20 -0.69 10.51
C LEU A 315 25.76 -2.10 10.98
N LEU A 316 24.83 -2.73 10.27
CA LEU A 316 24.37 -4.08 10.58
C LEU A 316 25.35 -5.14 10.05
N THR A 317 25.31 -6.33 10.65
CA THR A 317 26.02 -7.48 10.12
C THR A 317 25.14 -8.17 9.07
N TRP A 318 25.62 -8.21 7.85
CA TRP A 318 24.91 -8.80 6.71
C TRP A 318 25.49 -10.15 6.34
N TYR A 319 24.63 -11.08 5.99
CA TYR A 319 24.93 -12.43 5.53
C TYR A 319 24.32 -12.65 4.15
N PRO A 320 24.86 -13.57 3.32
CA PRO A 320 24.14 -14.02 2.13
C PRO A 320 22.76 -14.55 2.51
N ALA A 321 21.72 -14.13 1.80
CA ALA A 321 20.39 -14.66 2.01
C ALA A 321 20.30 -16.11 1.48
N ALA A 322 19.39 -16.90 2.05
CA ALA A 322 19.10 -18.24 1.59
C ALA A 322 18.12 -18.22 0.42
N THR A 323 18.38 -19.02 -0.59
CA THR A 323 17.42 -19.37 -1.63
C THR A 323 16.67 -20.61 -1.19
N VAL A 324 15.33 -20.54 -1.17
CA VAL A 324 14.46 -21.58 -0.65
C VAL A 324 13.45 -21.99 -1.71
N GLN A 325 13.53 -23.27 -2.14
CA GLN A 325 12.51 -23.84 -2.99
C GLN A 325 11.23 -24.09 -2.20
N ALA A 326 10.13 -23.53 -2.66
CA ALA A 326 8.84 -23.77 -2.08
C ALA A 326 8.18 -24.99 -2.71
N PRO A 327 7.25 -25.66 -1.99
CA PRO A 327 6.26 -26.52 -2.63
C PRO A 327 5.54 -25.75 -3.74
N GLU A 328 4.94 -26.46 -4.67
CA GLU A 328 4.11 -25.85 -5.69
C GLU A 328 2.93 -25.12 -5.03
N LEU A 329 2.96 -23.80 -5.04
CA LEU A 329 1.94 -22.93 -4.47
C LEU A 329 1.22 -22.16 -5.57
N ASN A 330 -0.09 -22.04 -5.42
CA ASN A 330 -0.85 -21.12 -6.26
C ASN A 330 -0.56 -19.67 -5.79
N VAL A 331 0.15 -18.90 -6.59
CA VAL A 331 0.45 -17.50 -6.32
C VAL A 331 -0.57 -16.61 -7.01
N SER A 332 -1.31 -15.81 -6.26
CA SER A 332 -2.38 -14.98 -6.79
C SER A 332 -2.34 -13.54 -6.26
N ALA A 333 -2.88 -12.60 -7.03
CA ALA A 333 -3.00 -11.21 -6.56
C ALA A 333 -3.90 -11.13 -5.33
N GLN A 334 -3.58 -10.25 -4.40
CA GLN A 334 -4.48 -9.93 -3.30
C GLN A 334 -5.64 -9.11 -3.84
N MET A 335 -6.82 -9.74 -3.93
CA MET A 335 -8.07 -9.14 -4.41
C MET A 335 -8.88 -8.46 -3.29
N THR A 336 -8.20 -7.99 -2.26
CA THR A 336 -8.77 -7.21 -1.15
C THR A 336 -7.94 -5.96 -0.94
N GLU A 337 -8.53 -4.95 -0.34
CA GLU A 337 -7.79 -3.76 0.07
C GLU A 337 -6.67 -4.14 1.05
N GLY A 338 -5.58 -3.37 1.05
CA GLY A 338 -4.50 -3.52 2.01
C GLY A 338 -4.86 -2.92 3.36
N ASN A 339 -4.23 -3.43 4.42
CA ASN A 339 -4.38 -2.82 5.74
C ASN A 339 -3.63 -1.49 5.79
N ILE A 340 -4.28 -0.45 6.30
CA ILE A 340 -3.69 0.88 6.51
C ILE A 340 -4.00 1.36 7.93
N ILE A 341 -3.22 2.30 8.43
CA ILE A 341 -3.55 3.01 9.67
C ILE A 341 -4.69 3.98 9.36
N VAL A 342 -5.85 3.74 9.96
CA VAL A 342 -7.04 4.59 9.75
C VAL A 342 -7.17 5.66 10.81
N ASP A 343 -6.65 5.42 12.03
CA ASP A 343 -6.71 6.36 13.14
C ASP A 343 -5.57 6.11 14.13
N THR A 344 -5.26 7.11 14.94
CA THR A 344 -4.28 7.03 16.04
C THR A 344 -4.93 7.56 17.31
N LEU A 345 -5.17 6.66 18.25
CA LEU A 345 -5.88 6.94 19.49
C LEU A 345 -4.90 7.21 20.64
N LYS A 346 -5.35 8.02 21.60
CA LYS A 346 -4.63 8.24 22.85
C LYS A 346 -5.35 7.51 23.98
N PRO A 347 -4.62 7.05 25.02
CA PRO A 347 -5.25 6.49 26.19
C PRO A 347 -6.17 7.52 26.86
N THR A 348 -7.25 7.03 27.43
CA THR A 348 -8.19 7.83 28.26
C THR A 348 -7.61 8.05 29.65
N ASN A 349 -6.81 7.09 30.14
CA ASN A 349 -6.20 7.17 31.46
C ASN A 349 -4.90 6.35 31.53
N VAL A 350 -3.98 6.78 32.39
CA VAL A 350 -2.74 6.05 32.71
C VAL A 350 -2.58 6.08 34.22
N ILE A 351 -2.63 4.93 34.87
CA ILE A 351 -2.67 4.79 36.32
C ILE A 351 -1.49 3.94 36.78
N GLU A 352 -0.69 4.43 37.71
CA GLU A 352 0.28 3.59 38.43
C GLU A 352 -0.46 2.79 39.51
N ILE A 353 -0.37 1.48 39.42
CA ILE A 353 -1.07 0.55 40.34
C ILE A 353 -0.11 -0.11 41.34
N ALA A 354 1.17 -0.11 41.03
CA ALA A 354 2.25 -0.58 41.91
C ALA A 354 3.57 0.06 41.42
N ASP A 355 4.63 -0.04 42.21
CA ASP A 355 5.95 0.44 41.80
C ASP A 355 6.35 -0.13 40.44
N SER A 356 6.62 0.75 39.49
CA SER A 356 6.99 0.42 38.11
C SER A 356 5.93 -0.38 37.31
N VAL A 357 4.65 -0.32 37.71
CA VAL A 357 3.53 -0.99 37.04
C VAL A 357 2.41 0.00 36.72
N TRP A 358 2.13 0.20 35.45
CA TRP A 358 1.07 1.09 34.98
C TRP A 358 -0.01 0.35 34.22
N VAL A 359 -1.24 0.79 34.38
CA VAL A 359 -2.37 0.42 33.53
C VAL A 359 -2.65 1.56 32.57
N VAL A 360 -2.65 1.24 31.28
CA VAL A 360 -3.00 2.16 30.21
C VAL A 360 -4.41 1.79 29.74
N ASP A 361 -5.38 2.65 30.05
CA ASP A 361 -6.79 2.43 29.71
C ASP A 361 -7.12 3.19 28.41
N MET A 362 -7.54 2.45 27.40
CA MET A 362 -7.95 3.00 26.10
C MET A 362 -9.44 3.37 26.04
N GLY A 363 -10.22 3.10 27.10
CA GLY A 363 -11.64 3.40 27.21
C GLY A 363 -12.57 2.45 26.47
N LYS A 364 -12.06 1.68 25.50
CA LYS A 364 -12.76 0.66 24.72
C LYS A 364 -11.78 -0.45 24.33
N ALA A 365 -12.30 -1.61 23.96
CA ALA A 365 -11.53 -2.64 23.30
C ALA A 365 -11.27 -2.26 21.84
N TYR A 366 -10.04 -2.42 21.40
CA TYR A 366 -9.58 -2.16 20.03
C TYR A 366 -8.74 -3.34 19.54
N THR A 367 -8.73 -3.54 18.23
CA THR A 367 -7.73 -4.34 17.57
C THR A 367 -6.76 -3.42 16.84
N GLY A 368 -5.47 -3.53 17.15
CA GLY A 368 -4.45 -2.66 16.56
C GLY A 368 -3.08 -2.97 17.12
N TRP A 369 -2.20 -2.02 17.03
CA TRP A 369 -0.88 -2.07 17.65
C TRP A 369 -0.57 -0.78 18.36
N PHE A 370 0.48 -0.80 19.16
CA PHE A 370 0.78 0.27 20.08
C PHE A 370 2.12 0.94 19.75
N GLU A 371 2.17 2.22 20.04
CA GLU A 371 3.39 2.99 20.09
C GLU A 371 3.58 3.54 21.50
N TYR A 372 4.72 3.21 22.12
CA TYR A 372 5.12 3.75 23.41
C TYR A 372 6.38 4.60 23.27
N LYS A 373 6.31 5.83 23.75
CA LYS A 373 7.49 6.64 23.99
C LYS A 373 7.92 6.39 25.42
N LEU A 374 9.08 5.81 25.59
CA LEU A 374 9.58 5.42 26.89
C LEU A 374 10.49 6.52 27.44
N PRO A 375 10.53 6.71 28.78
CA PRO A 375 11.55 7.55 29.39
C PRO A 375 12.93 6.94 29.15
N LYS A 376 14.00 7.70 29.45
CA LYS A 376 15.34 7.14 29.40
C LYS A 376 15.46 5.98 30.36
N LEU A 377 15.77 4.81 29.86
CA LEU A 377 15.98 3.56 30.60
C LEU A 377 17.46 3.19 30.58
N SER A 378 17.88 2.33 31.50
CA SER A 378 19.24 1.77 31.47
C SER A 378 19.41 0.84 30.26
N PRO A 379 20.61 0.76 29.66
CA PRO A 379 20.88 -0.19 28.59
C PRO A 379 20.53 -1.62 29.03
N GLY A 380 19.76 -2.34 28.19
CA GLY A 380 19.32 -3.70 28.50
C GLY A 380 18.14 -3.80 29.46
N GLN A 381 17.65 -2.71 30.01
CA GLN A 381 16.43 -2.74 30.84
C GLN A 381 15.23 -3.18 30.02
N MET A 382 14.45 -4.10 30.57
CA MET A 382 13.26 -4.64 29.89
C MET A 382 11.99 -3.97 30.38
N VAL A 383 11.09 -3.69 29.43
CA VAL A 383 9.70 -3.30 29.67
C VAL A 383 8.81 -4.35 29.01
N THR A 384 7.85 -4.89 29.76
CA THR A 384 6.86 -5.84 29.24
C THR A 384 5.51 -5.15 29.16
N MET A 385 4.89 -5.15 27.98
CA MET A 385 3.53 -4.70 27.75
C MET A 385 2.63 -5.92 27.66
N ARG A 386 1.52 -5.93 28.41
CA ARG A 386 0.53 -7.00 28.41
C ARG A 386 -0.82 -6.42 28.00
N TYR A 387 -1.54 -7.14 27.18
CA TYR A 387 -2.78 -6.67 26.58
C TYR A 387 -3.97 -7.49 27.06
N ALA A 388 -5.09 -6.81 27.32
CA ALA A 388 -6.34 -7.42 27.71
C ALA A 388 -7.52 -6.56 27.27
N ASP A 389 -8.63 -7.20 26.97
CA ASP A 389 -9.88 -6.56 26.55
C ASP A 389 -10.77 -6.16 27.74
N HIS A 390 -10.47 -6.63 28.96
CA HIS A 390 -11.24 -6.30 30.15
C HIS A 390 -10.46 -6.53 31.46
N PHE A 391 -10.90 -5.88 32.53
CA PHE A 391 -10.44 -6.13 33.87
C PHE A 391 -11.14 -7.35 34.49
N HIS A 392 -10.37 -8.16 35.20
CA HIS A 392 -10.89 -9.24 36.02
C HIS A 392 -10.82 -8.84 37.51
N HIS A 393 -11.96 -8.91 38.21
CA HIS A 393 -12.06 -8.47 39.62
C HIS A 393 -11.60 -7.03 39.91
N GLY A 394 -11.86 -6.09 38.95
CA GLY A 394 -11.65 -4.67 39.16
C GLY A 394 -10.22 -4.14 39.03
N THR A 395 -9.21 -4.96 39.20
CA THR A 395 -7.81 -4.54 39.16
C THR A 395 -6.88 -5.52 38.45
N THR A 396 -7.28 -6.77 38.25
CA THR A 396 -6.46 -7.79 37.61
C THR A 396 -6.84 -7.84 36.12
N ILE A 397 -5.84 -7.64 35.26
CA ILE A 397 -5.99 -7.83 33.83
C ILE A 397 -6.05 -9.33 33.54
N ARG A 398 -7.11 -9.78 32.86
CA ARG A 398 -7.18 -11.16 32.35
C ARG A 398 -6.30 -11.26 31.12
N GLU A 399 -5.13 -11.84 31.28
CA GLU A 399 -4.17 -12.01 30.21
C GLU A 399 -4.70 -13.00 29.16
N GLN A 400 -4.71 -12.56 27.90
CA GLN A 400 -4.95 -13.42 26.73
C GLN A 400 -3.65 -14.04 26.19
N MET A 401 -2.56 -13.96 26.98
CA MET A 401 -1.21 -14.33 26.56
C MET A 401 -0.73 -13.52 25.33
N GLN A 402 -1.20 -12.29 25.21
CA GLN A 402 -0.74 -11.29 24.27
C GLN A 402 0.16 -10.31 25.02
N PHE A 403 1.41 -10.25 24.62
CA PHE A 403 2.38 -9.40 25.29
C PHE A 403 3.56 -9.08 24.38
N ASP A 404 4.12 -7.90 24.56
CA ASP A 404 5.35 -7.46 23.91
C ASP A 404 6.45 -7.23 24.94
N THR A 405 7.69 -7.26 24.48
CA THR A 405 8.86 -6.96 25.31
C THR A 405 9.77 -5.99 24.59
N PHE A 406 10.11 -4.92 25.26
CA PHE A 406 11.08 -3.95 24.80
C PHE A 406 12.36 -4.06 25.62
N VAL A 407 13.52 -4.07 24.96
CA VAL A 407 14.84 -4.02 25.56
C VAL A 407 15.49 -2.69 25.20
N ALA A 408 15.72 -1.85 26.20
CA ALA A 408 16.20 -0.49 26.01
C ALA A 408 17.61 -0.42 25.45
N SER A 409 17.87 0.53 24.57
CA SER A 409 19.22 0.84 24.09
C SER A 409 20.05 1.65 25.09
N GLY A 410 19.40 2.35 26.02
CA GLY A 410 20.00 3.32 26.92
C GLY A 410 19.98 4.76 26.39
N ASN A 411 19.51 4.97 25.18
CA ASN A 411 19.38 6.28 24.59
C ASN A 411 18.13 7.01 25.09
N GLU A 412 18.17 8.33 25.09
CA GLU A 412 16.97 9.12 25.29
C GLU A 412 16.07 9.03 24.04
N GLY A 413 14.76 8.86 24.26
CA GLY A 413 13.79 8.78 23.17
C GLY A 413 13.61 7.38 22.57
N ASP A 414 14.08 6.34 23.24
CA ASP A 414 13.72 4.96 22.91
C ASP A 414 12.22 4.83 22.70
N ARG A 415 11.85 4.16 21.65
CA ARG A 415 10.46 4.06 21.17
C ARG A 415 10.14 2.62 20.83
N PHE A 416 9.08 2.13 21.42
CA PHE A 416 8.49 0.86 21.02
C PHE A 416 7.40 1.10 19.98
N ILE A 417 7.37 0.32 18.93
CA ILE A 417 6.28 0.28 17.95
C ILE A 417 6.17 -1.14 17.39
N ASN A 418 4.99 -1.73 17.44
CA ASN A 418 4.75 -3.02 16.78
C ASN A 418 4.93 -2.88 15.27
N LYS A 419 5.44 -3.93 14.62
CA LYS A 419 5.66 -3.99 13.18
C LYS A 419 4.80 -5.04 12.48
N PHE A 420 4.89 -6.28 12.94
CA PHE A 420 4.28 -7.43 12.28
C PHE A 420 3.38 -8.23 13.22
N ASN A 421 2.93 -7.58 14.26
CA ASN A 421 1.99 -8.12 15.24
C ASN A 421 0.93 -7.07 15.58
N TYR A 422 -0.23 -7.53 16.02
CA TYR A 422 -1.34 -6.70 16.50
C TYR A 422 -2.04 -7.39 17.67
N HIS A 423 -2.72 -6.62 18.48
CA HIS A 423 -3.39 -7.09 19.70
C HIS A 423 -4.86 -6.68 19.72
#